data_e5d6974d7f5c73b4d222389568a7bcba
#
_entry.id   e5d6974d7f5c73b4d222389568a7bcba
#
_cell.length_a   1.000
_cell.length_b   1.000
_cell.length_c   1.000
_cell.angle_alpha   90.00
_cell.angle_beta   90.00
_cell.angle_gamma   90.00
#
_symmetry.space_group_name_H-M   'P 1'
#
loop_
_entity.id
_entity.type
_entity.pdbx_description
1 polymer ?
#
loop_
_entity_poly.entity_id
_entity_poly.type
_entity_poly.pdbx_seq_one_letter_code
_entity_poly.pdbx_strand_id
1 'polypeptide(L)'
;MGKGHEMKAISGVQGTLVPERLVGGLPTMYCFETCPFCFKVKALLGSRGIEYSKVEVDPTFKTQLKWSDWGKVPIYVDQDGTQVNDSNHILHYIDQKNGNLFPRAGEDADQDHWMDFSNNVLGKSIVAVIYTTYWTSVGALDYVTRVDNFSRTSRLINKWVGAIIMRMVGRSRAKMFDLPPRENLQHQLDEMAKGIEGKFFGGLEPNGADFANYGILRSMQGLNGFDLVERHAVISGWYDQMQQRSGV
;
A
#
# COMPACT_ATOMS: atom_id res chain seq x y z
N MET A 1 29.15 14.44 29.30
CA MET A 1 27.67 14.46 29.37
C MET A 1 27.13 14.38 27.95
N GLY A 2 26.96 13.16 27.42
CA GLY A 2 26.42 12.91 26.11
C GLY A 2 24.92 13.11 26.16
N LYS A 3 24.39 14.06 25.36
CA LYS A 3 22.96 14.17 25.08
C LYS A 3 22.58 12.92 24.28
N GLY A 4 21.83 12.00 24.92
CA GLY A 4 21.19 10.92 24.22
C GLY A 4 20.31 11.51 23.12
N HIS A 5 20.54 11.08 21.88
CA HIS A 5 19.56 11.23 20.82
C HIS A 5 18.36 10.37 21.24
N GLU A 6 17.35 11.00 21.85
CA GLU A 6 16.01 10.45 21.81
C GLU A 6 15.68 10.26 20.32
N MET A 7 15.67 8.99 19.89
CA MET A 7 15.05 8.64 18.64
C MET A 7 13.61 9.16 18.74
N LYS A 8 13.28 10.24 18.01
CA LYS A 8 11.91 10.63 17.77
C LYS A 8 11.20 9.36 17.32
N ALA A 9 10.23 8.93 18.13
CA ALA A 9 9.41 7.77 17.81
C ALA A 9 8.99 7.92 16.37
N ILE A 10 9.46 7.01 15.51
CA ILE A 10 9.09 6.96 14.10
C ILE A 10 7.57 6.85 14.13
N SER A 11 6.87 7.78 13.49
CA SER A 11 5.41 7.96 13.57
C SER A 11 4.62 6.78 12.97
N GLY A 12 4.86 5.58 13.41
CA GLY A 12 4.28 4.34 12.91
C GLY A 12 4.53 3.16 13.82
N VAL A 13 5.62 3.16 14.57
CA VAL A 13 5.88 2.08 15.53
C VAL A 13 5.29 2.48 16.87
N GLN A 14 4.11 2.00 17.18
CA GLN A 14 3.63 2.00 18.55
C GLN A 14 4.25 0.75 19.22
N GLY A 15 5.16 0.94 20.14
CA GLY A 15 5.72 -0.15 20.95
C GLY A 15 4.71 -0.75 21.93
N THR A 16 3.43 -0.64 21.61
CA THR A 16 2.32 -1.19 22.37
C THR A 16 2.14 -2.63 21.96
N LEU A 17 2.23 -3.53 22.91
CA LEU A 17 1.89 -4.94 22.71
C LEU A 17 0.37 -5.09 22.76
N VAL A 18 -0.19 -5.67 21.70
CA VAL A 18 -1.63 -5.92 21.54
C VAL A 18 -1.91 -7.38 21.16
N PRO A 19 -1.43 -8.37 21.94
CA PRO A 19 -1.54 -9.78 21.57
C PRO A 19 -2.98 -10.23 21.39
N GLU A 20 -3.95 -9.59 22.06
CA GLU A 20 -5.37 -9.83 21.90
C GLU A 20 -5.91 -9.43 20.52
N ARG A 21 -5.10 -8.78 19.70
CA ARG A 21 -5.43 -8.39 18.30
C ARG A 21 -4.93 -9.37 17.27
N LEU A 22 -4.22 -10.42 17.69
CA LEU A 22 -3.84 -11.53 16.84
C LEU A 22 -5.06 -12.39 16.50
N VAL A 23 -5.12 -12.87 15.28
CA VAL A 23 -6.14 -13.81 14.81
C VAL A 23 -5.47 -15.14 14.48
N GLY A 24 -5.95 -16.21 15.13
CA GLY A 24 -5.42 -17.56 14.90
C GLY A 24 -3.96 -17.75 15.35
N GLY A 25 -3.42 -16.89 16.21
CA GLY A 25 -2.02 -16.97 16.66
C GLY A 25 -0.97 -16.59 15.60
N LEU A 26 -1.42 -16.09 14.45
CA LEU A 26 -0.56 -15.64 13.36
C LEU A 26 -0.37 -14.11 13.40
N PRO A 27 0.70 -13.58 12.82
CA PRO A 27 0.78 -12.16 12.52
C PRO A 27 -0.51 -11.70 11.83
N THR A 28 -1.04 -10.56 12.21
CA THR A 28 -2.36 -10.14 11.74
C THR A 28 -2.29 -8.78 11.04
N MET A 29 -2.84 -8.72 9.84
CA MET A 29 -2.90 -7.51 9.04
C MET A 29 -4.33 -6.97 8.96
N TYR A 30 -4.56 -5.78 9.51
CA TYR A 30 -5.79 -5.02 9.33
C TYR A 30 -5.69 -4.20 8.05
N CYS A 31 -6.55 -4.45 7.09
CA CYS A 31 -6.41 -3.89 5.73
C CYS A 31 -7.75 -3.63 5.05
N PHE A 32 -7.73 -2.88 3.95
CA PHE A 32 -8.75 -2.94 2.90
C PHE A 32 -8.22 -3.80 1.75
N GLU A 33 -9.07 -4.59 1.13
CA GLU A 33 -8.65 -5.46 0.02
C GLU A 33 -7.99 -4.69 -1.13
N THR A 34 -8.54 -3.55 -1.50
CA THR A 34 -8.07 -2.72 -2.62
C THR A 34 -7.14 -1.58 -2.21
N CYS A 35 -6.70 -1.56 -0.95
CA CYS A 35 -5.84 -0.47 -0.48
C CYS A 35 -4.42 -0.58 -1.05
N PRO A 36 -3.93 0.43 -1.78
CA PRO A 36 -2.59 0.42 -2.35
C PRO A 36 -1.49 0.27 -1.29
N PHE A 37 -1.64 0.92 -0.16
CA PHE A 37 -0.69 0.83 0.95
C PHE A 37 -0.70 -0.55 1.62
N CYS A 38 -1.83 -1.23 1.62
CA CYS A 38 -1.93 -2.60 2.11
C CYS A 38 -1.25 -3.59 1.14
N PHE A 39 -1.34 -3.35 -0.17
CA PHE A 39 -0.65 -4.20 -1.15
C PHE A 39 0.87 -4.15 -1.03
N LYS A 40 1.48 -3.04 -0.61
CA LYS A 40 2.91 -2.98 -0.31
C LYS A 40 3.30 -4.07 0.71
N VAL A 41 2.56 -4.12 1.82
CA VAL A 41 2.80 -5.08 2.90
C VAL A 41 2.50 -6.50 2.46
N LYS A 42 1.38 -6.73 1.75
CA LYS A 42 1.03 -8.05 1.20
C LYS A 42 2.13 -8.58 0.28
N ALA A 43 2.69 -7.72 -0.58
CA ALA A 43 3.74 -8.10 -1.51
C ALA A 43 5.02 -8.55 -0.78
N LEU A 44 5.44 -7.84 0.27
CA LEU A 44 6.59 -8.24 1.06
C LEU A 44 6.34 -9.53 1.85
N LEU A 45 5.19 -9.64 2.52
CA LEU A 45 4.81 -10.85 3.25
C LEU A 45 4.82 -12.07 2.33
N GLY A 46 4.21 -11.96 1.15
CA GLY A 46 4.21 -13.02 0.14
C GLY A 46 5.61 -13.40 -0.34
N SER A 47 6.46 -12.41 -0.65
CA SER A 47 7.84 -12.66 -1.11
C SER A 47 8.72 -13.34 -0.05
N ARG A 48 8.39 -13.17 1.24
CA ARG A 48 9.09 -13.80 2.36
C ARG A 48 8.43 -15.12 2.79
N GLY A 49 7.33 -15.55 2.15
CA GLY A 49 6.58 -16.73 2.55
C GLY A 49 5.99 -16.63 3.97
N ILE A 50 5.73 -15.43 4.45
CA ILE A 50 5.19 -15.19 5.79
C ILE A 50 3.68 -15.39 5.76
N GLU A 51 3.19 -16.40 6.47
CA GLU A 51 1.77 -16.61 6.69
C GLU A 51 1.23 -15.57 7.67
N TYR A 52 0.07 -15.02 7.37
CA TYR A 52 -0.59 -14.03 8.22
C TYR A 52 -2.12 -14.13 8.14
N SER A 53 -2.78 -13.69 9.19
CA SER A 53 -4.22 -13.53 9.23
C SER A 53 -4.63 -12.16 8.69
N LYS A 54 -5.69 -12.11 7.88
CA LYS A 54 -6.24 -10.88 7.32
C LYS A 54 -7.53 -10.49 8.03
N VAL A 55 -7.59 -9.26 8.52
CA VAL A 55 -8.83 -8.63 9.02
C VAL A 55 -9.24 -7.53 8.05
N GLU A 56 -10.31 -7.78 7.30
CA GLU A 56 -10.87 -6.77 6.40
C GLU A 56 -11.60 -5.71 7.22
N VAL A 57 -11.19 -4.46 7.05
CA VAL A 57 -11.72 -3.31 7.78
C VAL A 57 -12.84 -2.65 6.99
N ASP A 58 -13.94 -2.31 7.66
CA ASP A 58 -15.01 -1.55 7.03
C ASP A 58 -14.53 -0.10 6.74
N PRO A 59 -14.47 0.32 5.48
CA PRO A 59 -13.90 1.63 5.12
C PRO A 59 -14.72 2.82 5.65
N THR A 60 -16.03 2.65 5.86
CA THR A 60 -16.92 3.71 6.37
C THR A 60 -16.93 3.75 7.89
N PHE A 61 -17.22 2.62 8.53
CA PHE A 61 -17.44 2.58 9.98
C PHE A 61 -16.18 2.27 10.79
N LYS A 62 -15.16 1.65 10.16
CA LYS A 62 -13.87 1.28 10.76
C LYS A 62 -13.99 0.59 12.12
N THR A 63 -15.02 -0.23 12.28
CA THR A 63 -15.34 -0.90 13.55
C THR A 63 -14.19 -1.77 14.05
N GLN A 64 -13.44 -2.35 13.12
CA GLN A 64 -12.29 -3.21 13.38
C GLN A 64 -11.04 -2.43 13.87
N LEU A 65 -11.04 -1.09 13.75
CA LEU A 65 -9.92 -0.23 14.16
C LEU A 65 -10.20 0.62 15.41
N LYS A 66 -11.37 0.48 16.06
CA LYS A 66 -11.74 1.30 17.22
C LYS A 66 -10.80 1.17 18.43
N TRP A 67 -9.99 0.12 18.44
CA TRP A 67 -9.00 -0.15 19.47
C TRP A 67 -7.67 0.58 19.24
N SER A 68 -7.45 1.14 18.05
CA SER A 68 -6.19 1.78 17.66
C SER A 68 -6.37 3.27 17.38
N ASP A 69 -5.53 4.09 17.99
CA ASP A 69 -5.50 5.54 17.76
C ASP A 69 -5.03 5.91 16.35
N TRP A 70 -4.40 4.96 15.63
CA TRP A 70 -3.94 5.18 14.25
C TRP A 70 -5.10 5.42 13.27
N GLY A 71 -6.20 4.68 13.41
CA GLY A 71 -7.44 4.85 12.64
C GLY A 71 -7.32 4.74 11.11
N LYS A 72 -6.21 4.20 10.60
CA LYS A 72 -5.92 4.01 9.17
C LYS A 72 -5.45 2.57 8.94
N VAL A 73 -5.40 2.16 7.67
CA VAL A 73 -4.81 0.89 7.23
C VAL A 73 -3.58 1.16 6.35
N PRO A 74 -2.60 0.24 6.31
CA PRO A 74 -2.50 -1.00 7.07
C PRO A 74 -2.12 -0.78 8.54
N ILE A 75 -2.56 -1.71 9.41
CA ILE A 75 -1.95 -1.98 10.71
C ILE A 75 -1.45 -3.42 10.66
N TYR A 76 -0.23 -3.65 11.06
CA TYR A 76 0.36 -4.97 11.22
C TYR A 76 0.58 -5.25 12.71
N VAL A 77 0.08 -6.38 13.18
CA VAL A 77 0.35 -6.87 14.54
C VAL A 77 1.17 -8.14 14.38
N ASP A 78 2.40 -8.08 14.80
CA ASP A 78 3.33 -9.20 14.68
C ASP A 78 3.01 -10.31 15.68
N GLN A 79 3.57 -11.50 15.50
CA GLN A 79 3.29 -12.68 16.31
C GLN A 79 3.58 -12.49 17.82
N ASP A 80 4.50 -11.60 18.16
CA ASP A 80 4.79 -11.22 19.54
C ASP A 80 3.80 -10.18 20.12
N GLY A 81 2.82 -9.75 19.32
CA GLY A 81 1.83 -8.72 19.67
C GLY A 81 2.29 -7.29 19.36
N THR A 82 3.48 -7.08 18.80
CA THR A 82 3.97 -5.75 18.46
C THR A 82 3.12 -5.14 17.34
N GLN A 83 2.49 -4.00 17.62
CA GLN A 83 1.75 -3.23 16.62
C GLN A 83 2.70 -2.31 15.83
N VAL A 84 2.61 -2.36 14.51
CA VAL A 84 3.31 -1.45 13.59
C VAL A 84 2.30 -0.79 12.66
N ASN A 85 2.39 0.53 12.52
CA ASN A 85 1.54 1.34 11.67
C ASN A 85 2.36 1.95 10.54
N ASP A 86 1.66 2.40 9.48
CA ASP A 86 2.23 2.93 8.24
C ASP A 86 2.95 1.89 7.37
N SER A 87 2.62 1.89 6.08
CA SER A 87 3.09 0.85 5.16
C SER A 87 4.62 0.82 5.01
N ASN A 88 5.28 1.98 4.94
CA ASN A 88 6.74 2.01 4.79
C ASN A 88 7.44 1.53 6.06
N HIS A 89 6.95 1.92 7.24
CA HIS A 89 7.46 1.42 8.51
C HIS A 89 7.24 -0.08 8.67
N ILE A 90 6.08 -0.59 8.24
CA ILE A 90 5.79 -2.03 8.26
C ILE A 90 6.76 -2.79 7.33
N LEU A 91 7.05 -2.26 6.13
CA LEU A 91 8.04 -2.86 5.22
C LEU A 91 9.40 -3.00 5.90
N HIS A 92 9.94 -1.93 6.47
CA HIS A 92 11.22 -1.96 7.18
C HIS A 92 11.20 -2.90 8.40
N TYR A 93 10.12 -2.89 9.18
CA TYR A 93 9.97 -3.76 10.35
C TYR A 93 10.00 -5.25 9.96
N ILE A 94 9.21 -5.63 8.95
CA ILE A 94 9.16 -7.01 8.47
C ILE A 94 10.52 -7.43 7.91
N ASP A 95 11.16 -6.57 7.11
CA ASP A 95 12.48 -6.87 6.54
C ASP A 95 13.55 -7.05 7.61
N GLN A 96 13.62 -6.16 8.60
CA GLN A 96 14.59 -6.27 9.70
C GLN A 96 14.44 -7.57 10.51
N LYS A 97 13.21 -8.05 10.69
CA LYS A 97 12.97 -9.34 11.36
C LYS A 97 13.25 -10.56 10.49
N ASN A 98 13.25 -10.41 9.17
CA ASN A 98 13.30 -11.53 8.21
C ASN A 98 14.45 -11.44 7.21
N GLY A 99 15.62 -11.01 7.63
CA GLY A 99 16.82 -11.06 6.81
C GLY A 99 17.56 -9.74 6.66
N ASN A 100 16.92 -8.60 6.94
CA ASN A 100 17.50 -7.25 6.85
C ASN A 100 18.20 -7.02 5.49
N LEU A 101 17.47 -7.23 4.41
CA LEU A 101 17.99 -7.14 3.04
C LEU A 101 17.87 -5.73 2.45
N PHE A 102 16.99 -4.89 3.04
CA PHE A 102 16.83 -3.51 2.61
C PHE A 102 17.77 -2.60 3.37
N PRO A 103 18.33 -1.57 2.73
CA PRO A 103 18.90 -0.43 3.45
C PRO A 103 17.89 0.11 4.47
N ARG A 104 18.36 0.50 5.64
CA ARG A 104 17.49 1.14 6.64
C ARG A 104 17.08 2.52 6.16
N ALA A 105 15.97 3.00 6.69
CA ALA A 105 15.52 4.37 6.41
C ALA A 105 16.64 5.38 6.73
N GLY A 106 17.00 6.21 5.75
CA GLY A 106 18.09 7.18 5.83
C GLY A 106 19.50 6.66 5.46
N GLU A 107 19.64 5.35 5.19
CA GLU A 107 20.92 4.77 4.73
C GLU A 107 21.08 4.77 3.20
N ASP A 108 19.97 4.80 2.46
CA ASP A 108 19.92 4.83 1.01
C ASP A 108 18.92 5.89 0.55
N ALA A 109 19.44 7.01 0.06
CA ALA A 109 18.65 8.16 -0.35
C ALA A 109 17.74 7.84 -1.56
N ASP A 110 18.19 6.97 -2.47
CA ASP A 110 17.42 6.59 -3.66
C ASP A 110 16.25 5.67 -3.27
N GLN A 111 16.49 4.67 -2.42
CA GLN A 111 15.41 3.85 -1.89
C GLN A 111 14.37 4.71 -1.16
N ASP A 112 14.79 5.59 -0.26
CA ASP A 112 13.89 6.45 0.51
C ASP A 112 13.10 7.37 -0.42
N HIS A 113 13.74 7.95 -1.43
CA HIS A 113 13.08 8.77 -2.46
C HIS A 113 11.95 7.99 -3.15
N TRP A 114 12.22 6.78 -3.64
CA TRP A 114 11.23 6.00 -4.37
C TRP A 114 10.14 5.41 -3.46
N MET A 115 10.45 5.15 -2.20
CA MET A 115 9.42 4.82 -1.20
C MET A 115 8.49 5.99 -0.93
N ASP A 116 9.02 7.21 -0.81
CA ASP A 116 8.23 8.44 -0.65
C ASP A 116 7.45 8.79 -1.91
N PHE A 117 8.05 8.63 -3.09
CA PHE A 117 7.38 8.78 -4.38
C PHE A 117 6.13 7.89 -4.45
N SER A 118 6.23 6.63 -4.03
CA SER A 118 5.10 5.72 -4.00
C SER A 118 3.91 6.24 -3.19
N ASN A 119 4.16 6.92 -2.06
CA ASN A 119 3.12 7.48 -1.19
C ASN A 119 2.59 8.82 -1.68
N ASN A 120 3.51 9.71 -2.05
CA ASN A 120 3.23 11.13 -2.23
C ASN A 120 2.88 11.50 -3.67
N VAL A 121 3.29 10.68 -4.64
CA VAL A 121 3.09 10.93 -6.06
C VAL A 121 2.28 9.81 -6.71
N LEU A 122 2.84 8.60 -6.80
CA LEU A 122 2.22 7.50 -7.54
C LEU A 122 0.85 7.11 -6.97
N GLY A 123 0.75 6.96 -5.64
CA GLY A 123 -0.50 6.62 -4.97
C GLY A 123 -1.61 7.65 -5.20
N LYS A 124 -1.26 8.95 -5.29
CA LYS A 124 -2.22 10.01 -5.61
C LYS A 124 -2.61 9.99 -7.09
N SER A 125 -1.65 9.68 -7.98
CA SER A 125 -1.88 9.58 -9.42
C SER A 125 -2.84 8.46 -9.77
N ILE A 126 -2.65 7.25 -9.21
CA ILE A 126 -3.56 6.13 -9.47
C ILE A 126 -4.98 6.43 -8.95
N VAL A 127 -5.12 7.05 -7.78
CA VAL A 127 -6.43 7.44 -7.24
C VAL A 127 -7.14 8.43 -8.17
N ALA A 128 -6.42 9.40 -8.76
CA ALA A 128 -6.97 10.33 -9.73
C ALA A 128 -7.49 9.63 -10.99
N VAL A 129 -6.81 8.56 -11.44
CA VAL A 129 -7.20 7.79 -12.64
C VAL A 129 -8.34 6.82 -12.35
N ILE A 130 -8.23 6.01 -11.29
CA ILE A 130 -9.22 4.97 -10.95
C ILE A 130 -10.59 5.61 -10.73
N TYR A 131 -10.64 6.71 -9.99
CA TYR A 131 -11.90 7.34 -9.57
C TYR A 131 -12.30 8.55 -10.43
N THR A 132 -11.97 8.51 -11.73
CA THR A 132 -12.26 9.59 -12.68
C THR A 132 -13.77 9.83 -12.83
N THR A 133 -14.57 8.77 -12.92
CA THR A 133 -16.03 8.85 -13.07
C THR A 133 -16.75 8.13 -11.92
N TYR A 134 -18.06 8.38 -11.79
CA TYR A 134 -18.87 7.63 -10.82
C TYR A 134 -18.87 6.13 -11.10
N TRP A 135 -19.01 5.72 -12.35
CA TRP A 135 -19.09 4.31 -12.73
C TRP A 135 -17.76 3.56 -12.53
N THR A 136 -16.64 4.20 -12.83
CA THR A 136 -15.33 3.60 -12.50
C THR A 136 -15.13 3.47 -10.99
N SER A 137 -15.66 4.42 -10.21
CA SER A 137 -15.63 4.34 -8.74
C SER A 137 -16.50 3.20 -8.21
N VAL A 138 -17.72 3.00 -8.77
CA VAL A 138 -18.60 1.87 -8.42
C VAL A 138 -17.93 0.54 -8.74
N GLY A 139 -17.31 0.42 -9.93
CA GLY A 139 -16.56 -0.78 -10.33
C GLY A 139 -15.40 -1.10 -9.40
N ALA A 140 -14.61 -0.10 -9.05
CA ALA A 140 -13.48 -0.26 -8.12
C ALA A 140 -13.90 -0.67 -6.70
N LEU A 141 -15.12 -0.34 -6.28
CA LEU A 141 -15.66 -0.70 -4.97
C LEU A 141 -16.55 -1.95 -4.99
N ASP A 142 -16.68 -2.65 -6.13
CA ASP A 142 -17.51 -3.84 -6.21
C ASP A 142 -17.08 -4.96 -5.25
N TYR A 143 -15.80 -5.03 -4.91
CA TYR A 143 -15.25 -6.01 -3.99
C TYR A 143 -15.95 -5.99 -2.62
N VAL A 144 -16.41 -4.83 -2.12
CA VAL A 144 -17.06 -4.72 -0.79
C VAL A 144 -18.33 -5.56 -0.69
N THR A 145 -18.94 -5.91 -1.81
CA THR A 145 -20.14 -6.76 -1.86
C THR A 145 -19.83 -8.21 -1.51
N ARG A 146 -18.56 -8.62 -1.61
CA ARG A 146 -18.07 -9.99 -1.39
C ARG A 146 -17.39 -10.19 -0.03
N VAL A 147 -17.27 -9.13 0.76
CA VAL A 147 -16.61 -9.19 2.07
C VAL A 147 -17.58 -9.74 3.11
N ASP A 148 -17.29 -10.91 3.66
CA ASP A 148 -18.23 -11.66 4.52
C ASP A 148 -18.50 -10.99 5.86
N ASN A 149 -17.51 -10.32 6.46
CA ASN A 149 -17.65 -9.67 7.76
C ASN A 149 -18.39 -8.32 7.72
N PHE A 150 -18.84 -7.86 6.52
CA PHE A 150 -19.64 -6.64 6.41
C PHE A 150 -21.14 -6.95 6.42
N SER A 151 -21.91 -6.15 7.15
CA SER A 151 -23.37 -6.23 7.10
C SER A 151 -23.89 -5.88 5.70
N ARG A 152 -25.10 -6.36 5.34
CA ARG A 152 -25.73 -6.03 4.05
C ARG A 152 -25.85 -4.52 3.85
N THR A 153 -26.23 -3.80 4.88
CA THR A 153 -26.36 -2.32 4.85
C THR A 153 -24.99 -1.68 4.62
N SER A 154 -23.94 -2.13 5.33
CA SER A 154 -22.57 -1.64 5.15
C SER A 154 -22.09 -1.86 3.72
N ARG A 155 -22.33 -3.05 3.13
CA ARG A 155 -21.96 -3.34 1.75
C ARG A 155 -22.59 -2.36 0.75
N LEU A 156 -23.89 -2.06 0.91
CA LEU A 156 -24.59 -1.11 0.05
C LEU A 156 -24.05 0.33 0.22
N ILE A 157 -23.88 0.79 1.45
CA ILE A 157 -23.34 2.12 1.73
C ILE A 157 -21.92 2.23 1.18
N ASN A 158 -21.05 1.29 1.47
CA ASN A 158 -19.67 1.30 1.00
C ASN A 158 -19.57 1.31 -0.53
N LYS A 159 -20.44 0.56 -1.23
CA LYS A 159 -20.46 0.54 -2.69
C LYS A 159 -20.95 1.86 -3.28
N TRP A 160 -22.14 2.30 -2.93
CA TRP A 160 -22.80 3.39 -3.64
C TRP A 160 -22.42 4.77 -3.11
N VAL A 161 -22.45 4.97 -1.78
CA VAL A 161 -22.03 6.24 -1.16
C VAL A 161 -20.51 6.35 -1.20
N GLY A 162 -19.81 5.26 -0.96
CA GLY A 162 -18.35 5.20 -1.10
C GLY A 162 -17.88 5.62 -2.51
N ALA A 163 -18.59 5.23 -3.57
CA ALA A 163 -18.28 5.64 -4.94
C ALA A 163 -18.37 7.16 -5.15
N ILE A 164 -19.36 7.81 -4.53
CA ILE A 164 -19.48 9.28 -4.57
C ILE A 164 -18.28 9.92 -3.87
N ILE A 165 -17.96 9.43 -2.67
CA ILE A 165 -16.84 9.95 -1.87
C ILE A 165 -15.52 9.75 -2.61
N MET A 166 -15.27 8.54 -3.15
CA MET A 166 -14.02 8.25 -3.86
C MET A 166 -13.89 9.04 -5.15
N ARG A 167 -15.00 9.30 -5.87
CA ARG A 167 -14.97 10.23 -6.99
C ARG A 167 -14.57 11.66 -6.57
N MET A 168 -15.06 12.14 -5.44
CA MET A 168 -14.66 13.47 -4.92
C MET A 168 -13.16 13.47 -4.55
N VAL A 169 -12.67 12.39 -3.92
CA VAL A 169 -11.25 12.21 -3.61
C VAL A 169 -10.43 12.16 -4.91
N GLY A 170 -10.83 11.38 -5.91
CA GLY A 170 -10.14 11.31 -7.20
C GLY A 170 -10.03 12.67 -7.89
N ARG A 171 -11.12 13.45 -7.90
CA ARG A 171 -11.10 14.82 -8.41
C ARG A 171 -10.17 15.76 -7.63
N SER A 172 -10.14 15.62 -6.30
CA SER A 172 -9.23 16.40 -5.46
C SER A 172 -7.76 16.04 -5.76
N ARG A 173 -7.47 14.76 -5.97
CA ARG A 173 -6.12 14.31 -6.34
C ARG A 173 -5.73 14.75 -7.74
N ALA A 174 -6.63 14.70 -8.71
CA ALA A 174 -6.38 15.19 -10.06
C ALA A 174 -5.96 16.67 -10.10
N LYS A 175 -6.48 17.50 -9.21
CA LYS A 175 -6.11 18.93 -9.10
C LYS A 175 -4.71 19.17 -8.54
N MET A 176 -4.02 18.15 -8.06
CA MET A 176 -2.65 18.26 -7.53
C MET A 176 -1.60 18.21 -8.65
N PHE A 177 -2.01 17.89 -9.86
CA PHE A 177 -1.15 17.71 -11.02
C PHE A 177 -1.62 18.61 -12.17
N ASP A 178 -0.67 19.09 -12.96
CA ASP A 178 -0.94 19.99 -14.12
C ASP A 178 -1.49 19.23 -15.32
N LEU A 179 -1.19 17.92 -15.42
CA LEU A 179 -1.61 17.07 -16.53
C LEU A 179 -2.96 16.37 -16.23
N PRO A 180 -3.73 16.03 -17.27
CA PRO A 180 -4.89 15.15 -17.13
C PRO A 180 -4.52 13.82 -16.46
N PRO A 181 -5.42 13.18 -15.68
CA PRO A 181 -5.07 12.05 -14.84
C PRO A 181 -4.31 10.90 -15.54
N ARG A 182 -4.72 10.51 -16.75
CA ARG A 182 -4.04 9.43 -17.48
C ARG A 182 -2.68 9.85 -18.02
N GLU A 183 -2.56 11.07 -18.54
CA GLU A 183 -1.28 11.64 -19.00
C GLU A 183 -0.31 11.81 -17.81
N ASN A 184 -0.84 12.29 -16.67
CA ASN A 184 -0.05 12.36 -15.46
C ASN A 184 0.44 10.98 -15.01
N LEU A 185 -0.42 9.96 -15.00
CA LEU A 185 0.03 8.62 -14.62
C LEU A 185 1.11 8.11 -15.58
N GLN A 186 0.95 8.31 -16.90
CA GLN A 186 1.98 7.94 -17.87
C GLN A 186 3.31 8.64 -17.54
N HIS A 187 3.28 9.96 -17.30
CA HIS A 187 4.46 10.71 -16.90
C HIS A 187 5.11 10.17 -15.62
N GLN A 188 4.30 9.78 -14.60
CA GLN A 188 4.85 9.20 -13.38
C GLN A 188 5.45 7.80 -13.61
N LEU A 189 4.91 7.02 -14.53
CA LEU A 189 5.51 5.73 -14.93
C LEU A 189 6.84 5.94 -15.68
N ASP A 190 6.92 6.98 -16.54
CA ASP A 190 8.15 7.34 -17.23
C ASP A 190 9.24 7.80 -16.23
N GLU A 191 8.88 8.58 -15.22
CA GLU A 191 9.82 8.97 -14.15
C GLU A 191 10.24 7.76 -13.31
N MET A 192 9.32 6.91 -12.91
CA MET A 192 9.59 5.69 -12.17
C MET A 192 10.55 4.76 -12.92
N ALA A 193 10.40 4.65 -14.24
CA ALA A 193 11.27 3.82 -15.08
C ALA A 193 12.74 4.26 -15.05
N LYS A 194 13.02 5.55 -14.80
CA LYS A 194 14.39 6.08 -14.68
C LYS A 194 15.09 5.61 -13.40
N GLY A 195 14.34 5.29 -12.35
CA GLY A 195 14.88 4.78 -11.09
C GLY A 195 15.20 3.28 -11.11
N ILE A 196 14.80 2.56 -12.16
CA ILE A 196 15.06 1.12 -12.29
C ILE A 196 16.40 0.93 -13.01
N GLU A 197 17.48 0.77 -12.25
CA GLU A 197 18.86 0.64 -12.76
C GLU A 197 19.24 -0.82 -13.05
N GLY A 198 18.38 -1.62 -13.57
CA GLY A 198 18.66 -3.03 -13.86
C GLY A 198 17.36 -3.80 -13.94
N LYS A 199 17.17 -4.75 -13.01
CA LYS A 199 15.90 -5.47 -12.89
C LYS A 199 14.93 -4.80 -11.94
N PHE A 200 15.46 -4.11 -10.93
CA PHE A 200 14.73 -3.54 -9.80
C PHE A 200 15.32 -2.18 -9.39
N PHE A 201 14.63 -1.43 -8.53
CA PHE A 201 15.20 -0.25 -7.87
C PHE A 201 16.43 -0.62 -7.01
N GLY A 202 16.44 -1.82 -6.43
CA GLY A 202 17.60 -2.38 -5.74
C GLY A 202 18.66 -2.99 -6.65
N GLY A 203 18.59 -2.80 -7.97
CA GLY A 203 19.52 -3.34 -8.94
C GLY A 203 19.18 -4.78 -9.35
N LEU A 204 19.88 -5.79 -8.84
CA LEU A 204 19.64 -7.20 -9.18
C LEU A 204 18.57 -7.86 -8.31
N GLU A 205 18.39 -7.38 -7.08
CA GLU A 205 17.40 -7.84 -6.13
C GLU A 205 16.49 -6.70 -5.70
N PRO A 206 15.19 -6.97 -5.44
CA PRO A 206 14.26 -5.94 -5.04
C PRO A 206 14.55 -5.43 -3.62
N ASN A 207 14.38 -4.12 -3.43
CA ASN A 207 14.48 -3.45 -2.14
C ASN A 207 13.11 -2.87 -1.68
N GLY A 208 13.11 -2.03 -0.64
CA GLY A 208 11.90 -1.41 -0.10
C GLY A 208 11.14 -0.56 -1.12
N ALA A 209 11.85 0.09 -2.06
CA ALA A 209 11.22 0.89 -3.11
C ALA A 209 10.44 0.04 -4.11
N ASP A 210 10.95 -1.16 -4.43
CA ASP A 210 10.26 -2.10 -5.31
C ASP A 210 8.92 -2.54 -4.72
N PHE A 211 8.90 -3.00 -3.47
CA PHE A 211 7.66 -3.40 -2.80
C PHE A 211 6.70 -2.24 -2.61
N ALA A 212 7.22 -1.04 -2.35
CA ALA A 212 6.40 0.15 -2.19
C ALA A 212 5.70 0.53 -3.49
N ASN A 213 6.42 0.63 -4.60
CA ASN A 213 5.85 1.01 -5.89
C ASN A 213 4.99 -0.11 -6.51
N TYR A 214 5.45 -1.38 -6.40
CA TYR A 214 4.67 -2.52 -6.85
C TYR A 214 3.30 -2.59 -6.16
N GLY A 215 3.25 -2.45 -4.82
CA GLY A 215 1.99 -2.49 -4.09
C GLY A 215 1.00 -1.42 -4.54
N ILE A 216 1.48 -0.21 -4.86
CA ILE A 216 0.63 0.84 -5.42
C ILE A 216 0.05 0.41 -6.77
N LEU A 217 0.88 -0.02 -7.72
CA LEU A 217 0.42 -0.42 -9.06
C LEU A 217 -0.45 -1.69 -9.01
N ARG A 218 -0.12 -2.65 -8.14
CA ARG A 218 -0.89 -3.89 -7.95
C ARG A 218 -2.34 -3.62 -7.54
N SER A 219 -2.56 -2.58 -6.74
CA SER A 219 -3.90 -2.20 -6.28
C SER A 219 -4.83 -1.75 -7.39
N MET A 220 -4.30 -1.35 -8.54
CA MET A 220 -5.11 -0.93 -9.68
C MET A 220 -5.26 -1.99 -10.77
N GLN A 221 -4.74 -3.20 -10.56
CA GLN A 221 -4.87 -4.29 -11.54
C GLN A 221 -6.35 -4.58 -11.85
N GLY A 222 -6.67 -4.59 -13.14
CA GLY A 222 -8.05 -4.76 -13.61
C GLY A 222 -8.94 -3.51 -13.47
N LEU A 223 -8.40 -2.38 -13.02
CA LEU A 223 -9.10 -1.11 -12.91
C LEU A 223 -8.69 -0.13 -14.01
N ASN A 224 -9.39 1.00 -14.08
CA ASN A 224 -9.12 2.06 -15.06
C ASN A 224 -7.68 2.58 -14.92
N GLY A 225 -6.96 2.60 -16.03
CA GLY A 225 -5.57 3.09 -16.13
C GLY A 225 -4.50 2.01 -15.98
N PHE A 226 -4.84 0.76 -15.63
CA PHE A 226 -3.85 -0.31 -15.52
C PHE A 226 -3.23 -0.67 -16.88
N ASP A 227 -3.94 -0.46 -17.97
CA ASP A 227 -3.43 -0.62 -19.34
C ASP A 227 -2.18 0.23 -19.63
N LEU A 228 -1.95 1.32 -18.89
CA LEU A 228 -0.72 2.12 -18.99
C LEU A 228 0.48 1.37 -18.41
N VAL A 229 0.29 0.60 -17.33
CA VAL A 229 1.32 -0.25 -16.73
C VAL A 229 1.68 -1.40 -17.69
N GLU A 230 0.66 -2.08 -18.24
CA GLU A 230 0.83 -3.22 -19.14
C GLU A 230 1.56 -2.87 -20.45
N ARG A 231 1.35 -1.65 -20.95
CA ARG A 231 1.96 -1.17 -22.21
C ARG A 231 3.28 -0.46 -22.05
N HIS A 232 3.69 -0.12 -20.82
CA HIS A 232 4.93 0.60 -20.61
C HIS A 232 6.15 -0.31 -20.78
N ALA A 233 7.08 0.08 -21.65
CA ALA A 233 8.17 -0.77 -22.09
C ALA A 233 9.08 -1.32 -20.96
N VAL A 234 9.30 -0.54 -19.91
CA VAL A 234 10.14 -0.92 -18.75
C VAL A 234 9.29 -1.44 -17.61
N ILE A 235 8.23 -0.70 -17.25
CA ILE A 235 7.43 -0.99 -16.05
C ILE A 235 6.68 -2.32 -16.16
N SER A 236 6.21 -2.74 -17.35
CA SER A 236 5.53 -4.03 -17.51
C SER A 236 6.45 -5.20 -17.13
N GLY A 237 7.66 -5.22 -17.63
CA GLY A 237 8.62 -6.29 -17.32
C GLY A 237 9.04 -6.31 -15.85
N TRP A 238 9.25 -5.13 -15.24
CA TRP A 238 9.51 -5.02 -13.81
C TRP A 238 8.30 -5.47 -12.98
N TYR A 239 7.10 -5.07 -13.36
CA TYR A 239 5.86 -5.45 -12.68
C TYR A 239 5.67 -6.97 -12.65
N ASP A 240 5.87 -7.63 -13.79
CA ASP A 240 5.78 -9.10 -13.91
C ASP A 240 6.79 -9.82 -13.00
N GLN A 241 8.03 -9.31 -12.93
CA GLN A 241 9.04 -9.86 -12.03
C GLN A 241 8.66 -9.70 -10.57
N MET A 242 8.13 -8.52 -10.19
CA MET A 242 7.64 -8.28 -8.84
C MET A 242 6.42 -9.16 -8.49
N GLN A 243 5.51 -9.38 -9.43
CA GLN A 243 4.36 -10.27 -9.26
C GLN A 243 4.80 -11.71 -8.98
N GLN A 244 5.75 -12.21 -9.75
CA GLN A 244 6.31 -13.56 -9.54
C GLN A 244 6.97 -13.71 -8.17
N ARG A 245 7.69 -12.69 -7.71
CA ARG A 245 8.38 -12.72 -6.40
C ARG A 245 7.44 -12.57 -5.23
N SER A 246 6.41 -11.75 -5.36
CA SER A 246 5.49 -11.45 -4.27
C SER A 246 4.38 -12.50 -4.11
N GLY A 247 4.04 -13.22 -5.16
CA GLY A 247 2.94 -14.19 -5.16
C GLY A 247 1.55 -13.57 -4.98
N VAL A 248 1.41 -12.24 -5.10
CA VAL A 248 0.15 -11.50 -4.95
C VAL A 248 -0.16 -10.62 -6.16
#